data_dcd241d51d43c1b2e8821c2e9613b0dd
#
_entry.id   dcd241d51d43c1b2e8821c2e9613b0dd
#
_cell.length_a   1.000
_cell.length_b   1.000
_cell.length_c   1.000
_cell.angle_alpha   90.00
_cell.angle_beta   90.00
_cell.angle_gamma   90.00
#
_symmetry.space_group_name_H-M   'P 1'
#
loop_
_entity.id
_entity.type
_entity.pdbx_description
1 polymer ?
#
loop_
_entity_poly.entity_id
_entity_poly.type
_entity_poly.pdbx_seq_one_letter_code
_entity_poly.pdbx_strand_id
1 'polypeptide(L)'
;MQLFSACILILSVFGSSILQASEKITVAVTIPPIQTFVEAIGGELIEVVHLVPAGQDLHTFAPKPSKMREMLDVKLYLKLGGITAEDIWLERLVSLNPSMKVMSITRGIERIEMDAHHHHEEEEHHDEEEKSEASYDPHIWLAPSNVKKMGAQILEHLLESMPENEIVLNKNYEKFISDVVETDSDIQKILSASDQSKGFLVFHPAWGYFAKDYGLSQFSVELEGKEPSPGELVEQLKEARTLGIRNIWIQPQRSSRMANSLAESLGGKLIVMDPLSTDWSNTLKKAAREVAKSYE
;
A
#
# COMPACT_ATOMS: atom_id res chain seq x y z
N MET A 1 -64.03 -52.54 33.42
CA MET A 1 -62.57 -52.46 33.50
C MET A 1 -62.10 -51.72 32.27
N GLN A 2 -62.02 -50.37 32.38
CA GLN A 2 -61.66 -49.48 31.27
C GLN A 2 -60.18 -49.03 31.47
N LEU A 3 -59.37 -49.37 30.50
CA LEU A 3 -57.95 -48.97 30.42
C LEU A 3 -57.88 -47.60 29.75
N PHE A 4 -57.49 -46.54 30.48
CA PHE A 4 -57.14 -45.26 29.92
C PHE A 4 -55.69 -45.28 29.38
N SER A 5 -55.55 -45.14 28.08
CA SER A 5 -54.26 -44.96 27.43
C SER A 5 -53.90 -43.47 27.39
N ALA A 6 -52.92 -43.07 28.15
CA ALA A 6 -52.41 -41.67 28.13
C ALA A 6 -51.37 -41.54 27.01
N CYS A 7 -51.72 -40.79 25.93
CA CYS A 7 -50.77 -40.34 24.91
C CYS A 7 -49.98 -39.16 25.42
N ILE A 8 -48.66 -39.34 25.70
CA ILE A 8 -47.74 -38.24 25.98
C ILE A 8 -47.26 -37.65 24.65
N LEU A 9 -47.72 -36.42 24.36
CA LEU A 9 -47.30 -35.62 23.23
C LEU A 9 -45.97 -34.95 23.56
N ILE A 10 -44.82 -35.44 23.05
CA ILE A 10 -43.53 -34.82 23.18
C ILE A 10 -43.45 -33.69 22.13
N LEU A 11 -43.61 -32.43 22.59
CA LEU A 11 -43.39 -31.28 21.75
C LEU A 11 -41.88 -31.02 21.62
N SER A 12 -41.34 -31.43 20.48
CA SER A 12 -39.94 -31.12 20.12
C SER A 12 -39.86 -29.65 19.69
N VAL A 13 -39.39 -28.77 20.61
CA VAL A 13 -39.09 -27.38 20.29
C VAL A 13 -37.79 -27.41 19.51
N PHE A 14 -37.86 -27.41 18.18
CA PHE A 14 -36.74 -27.05 17.31
C PHE A 14 -36.45 -25.58 17.50
N GLY A 15 -35.48 -25.25 18.34
CA GLY A 15 -34.90 -23.93 18.43
C GLY A 15 -34.19 -23.60 17.12
N SER A 16 -34.86 -22.92 16.21
CA SER A 16 -34.21 -22.31 15.06
C SER A 16 -33.24 -21.25 15.60
N SER A 17 -31.95 -21.60 15.72
CA SER A 17 -30.90 -20.59 15.88
C SER A 17 -30.95 -19.73 14.64
N ILE A 18 -31.59 -18.57 14.74
CA ILE A 18 -31.48 -17.51 13.74
C ILE A 18 -30.01 -17.09 13.81
N LEU A 19 -29.20 -17.53 12.85
CA LEU A 19 -27.86 -17.04 12.63
C LEU A 19 -28.05 -15.56 12.24
N GLN A 20 -28.00 -14.68 13.24
CA GLN A 20 -28.04 -13.25 13.02
C GLN A 20 -26.73 -12.90 12.30
N ALA A 21 -26.83 -12.63 10.99
CA ALA A 21 -25.68 -12.12 10.25
C ALA A 21 -25.21 -10.86 11.00
N SER A 22 -24.01 -10.91 11.54
CA SER A 22 -23.40 -9.72 12.16
C SER A 22 -23.35 -8.63 11.10
N GLU A 23 -23.87 -7.45 11.44
CA GLU A 23 -23.80 -6.29 10.55
C GLU A 23 -22.32 -5.98 10.29
N LYS A 24 -21.92 -5.99 9.01
CA LYS A 24 -20.55 -5.66 8.62
C LYS A 24 -20.23 -4.22 8.98
N ILE A 25 -19.06 -3.98 9.55
CA ILE A 25 -18.59 -2.60 9.73
C ILE A 25 -17.93 -2.10 8.46
N THR A 26 -18.19 -0.85 8.10
CA THR A 26 -17.52 -0.21 6.96
C THR A 26 -16.21 0.41 7.44
N VAL A 27 -15.11 -0.08 6.83
CA VAL A 27 -13.74 0.39 7.07
C VAL A 27 -13.25 1.14 5.83
N ALA A 28 -12.70 2.32 6.03
CA ALA A 28 -12.08 3.07 4.94
C ALA A 28 -10.56 3.01 5.00
N VAL A 29 -9.95 3.06 3.83
CA VAL A 29 -8.49 3.12 3.63
C VAL A 29 -8.18 4.15 2.55
N THR A 30 -6.93 4.53 2.41
CA THR A 30 -6.53 5.53 1.41
C THR A 30 -6.47 4.96 0.00
N ILE A 31 -5.87 3.79 -0.18
CA ILE A 31 -5.48 3.23 -1.48
C ILE A 31 -5.84 1.74 -1.62
N PRO A 32 -5.99 1.23 -2.86
CA PRO A 32 -6.38 -0.15 -3.13
C PRO A 32 -5.47 -1.23 -2.51
N PRO A 33 -4.13 -1.13 -2.47
CA PRO A 33 -3.31 -2.15 -1.81
C PRO A 33 -3.65 -2.34 -0.33
N ILE A 34 -3.93 -1.25 0.39
CA ILE A 34 -4.30 -1.32 1.80
C ILE A 34 -5.67 -1.97 1.99
N GLN A 35 -6.60 -1.75 1.04
CA GLN A 35 -7.87 -2.46 1.04
C GLN A 35 -7.66 -3.97 1.06
N THR A 36 -6.77 -4.51 0.20
CA THR A 36 -6.53 -5.96 0.14
C THR A 36 -5.96 -6.51 1.45
N PHE A 37 -5.14 -5.74 2.15
CA PHE A 37 -4.61 -6.16 3.47
C PHE A 37 -5.71 -6.19 4.53
N VAL A 38 -6.55 -5.16 4.55
CA VAL A 38 -7.68 -5.04 5.49
C VAL A 38 -8.71 -6.13 5.23
N GLU A 39 -9.05 -6.39 3.96
CA GLU A 39 -9.96 -7.47 3.56
C GLU A 39 -9.41 -8.86 3.91
N ALA A 40 -8.10 -9.07 3.76
CA ALA A 40 -7.48 -10.33 4.12
C ALA A 40 -7.58 -10.63 5.63
N ILE A 41 -7.49 -9.60 6.48
CA ILE A 41 -7.56 -9.74 7.94
C ILE A 41 -9.02 -9.71 8.44
N GLY A 42 -9.83 -8.77 7.95
CA GLY A 42 -11.22 -8.59 8.40
C GLY A 42 -12.19 -9.61 7.81
N GLY A 43 -11.91 -10.14 6.63
CA GLY A 43 -12.73 -11.15 5.95
C GLY A 43 -14.17 -10.70 5.74
N GLU A 44 -15.11 -11.60 6.00
CA GLU A 44 -16.56 -11.36 5.85
C GLU A 44 -17.16 -10.43 6.92
N LEU A 45 -16.38 -10.03 7.93
CA LEU A 45 -16.85 -9.18 9.03
C LEU A 45 -16.93 -7.70 8.65
N ILE A 46 -16.29 -7.30 7.56
CA ILE A 46 -16.14 -5.91 7.16
C ILE A 46 -16.54 -5.67 5.71
N GLU A 47 -16.82 -4.43 5.40
CA GLU A 47 -16.85 -3.88 4.05
C GLU A 47 -15.77 -2.81 3.96
N VAL A 48 -14.89 -2.89 2.93
CA VAL A 48 -13.79 -1.94 2.80
C VAL A 48 -14.03 -1.01 1.62
N VAL A 49 -13.88 0.29 1.86
CA VAL A 49 -13.92 1.34 0.85
C VAL A 49 -12.57 2.07 0.81
N HIS A 50 -12.11 2.45 -0.37
CA HIS A 50 -10.87 3.22 -0.51
C HIS A 50 -11.14 4.64 -1.01
N LEU A 51 -10.36 5.60 -0.53
CA LEU A 51 -10.52 7.02 -0.88
C LEU A 51 -10.08 7.27 -2.33
N VAL A 52 -8.87 6.84 -2.70
CA VAL A 52 -8.28 7.01 -4.02
C VAL A 52 -8.57 5.79 -4.89
N PRO A 53 -9.39 5.90 -5.96
CA PRO A 53 -9.69 4.77 -6.84
C PRO A 53 -8.46 4.26 -7.58
N ALA A 54 -8.49 2.99 -7.99
CA ALA A 54 -7.50 2.43 -8.89
C ALA A 54 -7.35 3.27 -10.16
N GLY A 55 -6.12 3.44 -10.63
CA GLY A 55 -5.82 4.21 -11.84
C GLY A 55 -5.78 5.74 -11.64
N GLN A 56 -5.97 6.24 -10.42
CA GLN A 56 -5.80 7.67 -10.09
C GLN A 56 -4.41 7.92 -9.48
N ASP A 57 -3.91 9.13 -9.67
CA ASP A 57 -2.67 9.58 -9.04
C ASP A 57 -2.96 9.98 -7.59
N LEU A 58 -2.33 9.29 -6.64
CA LEU A 58 -2.58 9.50 -5.22
C LEU A 58 -2.13 10.88 -4.70
N HIS A 59 -1.19 11.54 -5.41
CA HIS A 59 -0.66 12.85 -5.00
C HIS A 59 -1.56 14.02 -5.40
N THR A 60 -2.32 13.84 -6.49
CA THR A 60 -3.15 14.91 -7.08
C THR A 60 -4.65 14.61 -7.01
N PHE A 61 -5.03 13.45 -6.46
CA PHE A 61 -6.42 13.03 -6.41
C PHE A 61 -7.28 13.96 -5.57
N ALA A 62 -8.45 14.31 -6.12
CA ALA A 62 -9.53 15.02 -5.43
C ALA A 62 -10.83 14.22 -5.54
N PRO A 63 -11.41 13.75 -4.42
CA PRO A 63 -12.61 12.93 -4.45
C PRO A 63 -13.82 13.72 -4.93
N LYS A 64 -14.63 13.07 -5.77
CA LYS A 64 -15.92 13.61 -6.20
C LYS A 64 -16.93 13.60 -5.04
N PRO A 65 -17.98 14.43 -5.08
CA PRO A 65 -19.02 14.45 -4.05
C PRO A 65 -19.69 13.09 -3.79
N SER A 66 -19.77 12.22 -4.81
CA SER A 66 -20.27 10.84 -4.65
C SER A 66 -19.37 10.00 -3.75
N LYS A 67 -18.03 10.09 -3.92
CA LYS A 67 -17.06 9.39 -3.07
C LYS A 67 -17.11 9.92 -1.62
N MET A 68 -17.26 11.21 -1.45
CA MET A 68 -17.43 11.80 -0.10
C MET A 68 -18.70 11.27 0.59
N ARG A 69 -19.81 11.09 -0.14
CA ARG A 69 -21.03 10.49 0.43
C ARG A 69 -20.85 9.04 0.85
N GLU A 70 -20.14 8.23 0.05
CA GLU A 70 -19.80 6.83 0.35
C GLU A 70 -19.04 6.71 1.69
N MET A 71 -18.25 7.74 2.04
CA MET A 71 -17.46 7.77 3.26
C MET A 71 -18.26 8.15 4.51
N LEU A 72 -19.52 8.59 4.39
CA LEU A 72 -20.31 9.05 5.55
C LEU A 72 -20.70 7.91 6.52
N ASP A 73 -20.81 6.68 6.03
CA ASP A 73 -21.19 5.51 6.82
C ASP A 73 -19.97 4.76 7.40
N VAL A 74 -18.76 5.25 7.13
CA VAL A 74 -17.51 4.65 7.61
C VAL A 74 -17.42 4.75 9.13
N LYS A 75 -17.09 3.63 9.78
CA LYS A 75 -16.90 3.55 11.24
C LYS A 75 -15.43 3.70 11.63
N LEU A 76 -14.52 3.20 10.79
CA LEU A 76 -13.10 3.19 11.04
C LEU A 76 -12.35 3.61 9.76
N TYR A 77 -11.51 4.63 9.84
CA TYR A 77 -10.56 5.01 8.79
C TYR A 77 -9.14 4.60 9.22
N LEU A 78 -8.51 3.76 8.43
CA LEU A 78 -7.13 3.31 8.65
C LEU A 78 -6.18 4.21 7.85
N LYS A 79 -5.61 5.20 8.54
CA LYS A 79 -4.75 6.25 7.97
C LYS A 79 -3.38 5.70 7.63
N LEU A 80 -2.93 5.98 6.40
CA LEU A 80 -1.59 5.65 5.91
C LEU A 80 -0.56 6.73 6.31
N GLY A 81 -0.93 8.01 6.21
CA GLY A 81 -0.07 9.16 6.49
C GLY A 81 1.00 9.42 5.43
N GLY A 82 1.55 10.63 5.42
CA GLY A 82 2.54 11.04 4.43
C GLY A 82 1.97 11.32 3.04
N ILE A 83 0.65 11.36 2.90
CA ILE A 83 -0.05 11.66 1.64
C ILE A 83 -0.85 12.94 1.85
N THR A 84 -0.38 14.05 1.29
CA THR A 84 -1.03 15.37 1.45
C THR A 84 -2.52 15.34 1.09
N ALA A 85 -2.89 14.62 0.03
CA ALA A 85 -4.29 14.47 -0.34
C ALA A 85 -5.11 13.74 0.75
N GLU A 86 -4.55 12.72 1.42
CA GLU A 86 -5.19 12.04 2.55
C GLU A 86 -5.49 13.02 3.68
N ASP A 87 -4.50 13.81 4.10
CA ASP A 87 -4.64 14.73 5.23
C ASP A 87 -5.70 15.79 4.96
N ILE A 88 -5.67 16.43 3.79
CA ILE A 88 -6.65 17.43 3.38
C ILE A 88 -8.08 16.87 3.38
N TRP A 89 -8.28 15.68 2.81
CA TRP A 89 -9.61 15.10 2.68
C TRP A 89 -10.11 14.45 3.97
N LEU A 90 -9.19 13.94 4.79
CA LEU A 90 -9.53 13.32 6.07
C LEU A 90 -10.12 14.33 7.07
N GLU A 91 -9.56 15.53 7.16
CA GLU A 91 -10.14 16.62 7.99
C GLU A 91 -11.60 16.89 7.60
N ARG A 92 -11.87 16.92 6.31
CA ARG A 92 -13.20 17.14 5.76
C ARG A 92 -14.16 15.98 6.07
N LEU A 93 -13.66 14.75 5.94
CA LEU A 93 -14.42 13.53 6.28
C LEU A 93 -14.77 13.49 7.76
N VAL A 94 -13.82 13.79 8.66
CA VAL A 94 -14.07 13.85 10.11
C VAL A 94 -15.11 14.91 10.45
N SER A 95 -15.08 16.08 9.79
CA SER A 95 -16.09 17.13 9.98
C SER A 95 -17.49 16.68 9.55
N LEU A 96 -17.60 15.85 8.50
CA LEU A 96 -18.88 15.33 7.99
C LEU A 96 -19.36 14.08 8.74
N ASN A 97 -18.45 13.29 9.29
CA ASN A 97 -18.73 12.08 10.07
C ASN A 97 -17.92 12.08 11.38
N PRO A 98 -18.34 12.84 12.41
CA PRO A 98 -17.62 12.94 13.69
C PRO A 98 -17.55 11.62 14.48
N SER A 99 -18.36 10.62 14.10
CA SER A 99 -18.35 9.29 14.74
C SER A 99 -17.29 8.34 14.16
N MET A 100 -16.68 8.71 13.02
CA MET A 100 -15.62 7.92 12.39
C MET A 100 -14.35 7.96 13.24
N LYS A 101 -13.85 6.78 13.62
CA LYS A 101 -12.54 6.66 14.26
C LYS A 101 -11.45 6.72 13.20
N VAL A 102 -10.40 7.50 13.44
CA VAL A 102 -9.21 7.57 12.57
C VAL A 102 -8.02 6.99 13.30
N MET A 103 -7.45 5.93 12.75
CA MET A 103 -6.36 5.17 13.37
C MET A 103 -5.20 5.00 12.39
N SER A 104 -3.99 5.30 12.81
CA SER A 104 -2.80 5.11 11.98
C SER A 104 -2.37 3.64 11.94
N ILE A 105 -1.96 3.17 10.76
CA ILE A 105 -1.41 1.82 10.56
C ILE A 105 0.09 1.83 10.29
N THR A 106 0.78 2.93 10.61
CA THR A 106 2.19 3.13 10.24
C THR A 106 3.11 3.37 11.43
N ARG A 107 2.61 3.12 12.66
CA ARG A 107 3.41 3.26 13.88
C ARG A 107 4.62 2.33 13.86
N GLY A 108 5.80 2.87 14.16
CA GLY A 108 7.06 2.12 14.19
C GLY A 108 7.63 1.77 12.80
N ILE A 109 7.09 2.34 11.73
CA ILE A 109 7.71 2.30 10.41
C ILE A 109 8.69 3.46 10.29
N GLU A 110 9.95 3.13 10.01
CA GLU A 110 10.99 4.11 9.74
C GLU A 110 10.73 4.76 8.38
N ARG A 111 10.57 6.08 8.37
CA ARG A 111 10.32 6.85 7.14
C ARG A 111 11.62 7.08 6.37
N ILE A 112 11.56 6.93 5.05
CA ILE A 112 12.63 7.30 4.13
C ILE A 112 12.35 8.73 3.67
N GLU A 113 13.34 9.62 3.78
CA GLU A 113 13.23 10.96 3.22
C GLU A 113 13.16 10.87 1.70
N MET A 114 12.34 11.69 1.07
CA MET A 114 12.41 11.88 -0.37
C MET A 114 13.67 12.68 -0.64
N ASP A 115 14.57 12.14 -1.49
CA ASP A 115 15.84 12.78 -1.83
C ASP A 115 15.58 14.18 -2.41
N ALA A 116 15.68 15.19 -1.55
CA ALA A 116 15.96 16.54 -1.98
C ALA A 116 17.44 16.54 -2.37
N HIS A 117 17.76 16.66 -3.66
CA HIS A 117 19.14 16.87 -4.06
C HIS A 117 19.64 18.14 -3.36
N HIS A 118 20.43 17.94 -2.31
CA HIS A 118 21.23 18.99 -1.73
C HIS A 118 22.23 19.45 -2.80
N HIS A 119 21.92 20.54 -3.48
CA HIS A 119 22.98 21.37 -4.03
C HIS A 119 23.85 21.76 -2.83
N HIS A 120 25.09 21.28 -2.83
CA HIS A 120 26.11 21.74 -1.92
C HIS A 120 26.29 23.26 -2.11
N GLU A 121 25.52 24.03 -1.37
CA GLU A 121 25.92 25.35 -0.93
C GLU A 121 26.02 25.26 0.60
N GLU A 122 27.25 25.35 1.07
CA GLU A 122 27.61 25.38 2.47
C GLU A 122 27.00 26.66 3.10
N GLU A 123 25.81 26.53 3.71
CA GLU A 123 25.36 27.44 4.74
C GLU A 123 24.85 26.64 5.92
N GLU A 124 25.70 26.57 6.97
CA GLU A 124 25.33 26.05 8.28
C GLU A 124 24.28 26.98 8.92
N HIS A 125 23.00 26.61 8.81
CA HIS A 125 22.00 27.10 9.76
C HIS A 125 21.29 25.88 10.35
N HIS A 126 21.70 25.51 11.56
CA HIS A 126 21.01 24.63 12.47
C HIS A 126 19.74 25.32 12.99
N ASP A 127 18.64 25.16 12.27
CA ASP A 127 17.31 25.26 12.83
C ASP A 127 16.66 23.89 12.66
N GLU A 128 16.38 23.20 13.78
CA GLU A 128 15.58 21.98 13.81
C GLU A 128 14.13 22.35 13.45
N GLU A 129 13.87 22.61 12.17
CA GLU A 129 12.50 22.65 11.66
C GLU A 129 11.94 21.23 11.67
N GLU A 130 10.85 21.01 12.37
CA GLU A 130 10.08 19.77 12.29
C GLU A 130 9.72 19.53 10.81
N LYS A 131 10.42 18.57 10.17
CA LYS A 131 10.18 18.20 8.78
C LYS A 131 8.72 17.77 8.64
N SER A 132 7.98 18.36 7.73
CA SER A 132 6.60 17.99 7.47
C SER A 132 6.51 16.52 7.00
N GLU A 133 5.43 15.81 7.32
CA GLU A 133 5.20 14.43 6.84
C GLU A 133 5.27 14.31 5.32
N ALA A 134 5.02 15.38 4.58
CA ALA A 134 5.11 15.47 3.12
C ALA A 134 6.54 15.35 2.55
N SER A 135 7.59 15.46 3.39
CA SER A 135 8.99 15.29 2.96
C SER A 135 9.46 13.84 2.93
N TYR A 136 8.61 12.88 3.30
CA TYR A 136 8.94 11.46 3.33
C TYR A 136 8.25 10.69 2.22
N ASP A 137 8.93 9.65 1.72
CA ASP A 137 8.35 8.70 0.77
C ASP A 137 7.09 8.04 1.38
N PRO A 138 5.90 8.23 0.80
CA PRO A 138 4.67 7.63 1.32
C PRO A 138 4.50 6.16 0.95
N HIS A 139 5.29 5.59 0.04
CA HIS A 139 5.06 4.28 -0.60
C HIS A 139 5.48 3.09 0.29
N ILE A 140 5.22 3.18 1.59
CA ILE A 140 5.64 2.22 2.62
C ILE A 140 5.13 0.80 2.40
N TRP A 141 3.99 0.62 1.70
CA TRP A 141 3.37 -0.69 1.45
C TRP A 141 4.13 -1.54 0.43
N LEU A 142 5.13 -1.00 -0.26
CA LEU A 142 5.93 -1.73 -1.23
C LEU A 142 7.09 -2.53 -0.60
N ALA A 143 7.18 -2.55 0.72
CA ALA A 143 8.15 -3.35 1.47
C ALA A 143 7.45 -4.39 2.34
N PRO A 144 7.72 -5.70 2.17
CA PRO A 144 7.15 -6.74 3.03
C PRO A 144 7.43 -6.54 4.52
N SER A 145 8.58 -5.98 4.88
CA SER A 145 8.93 -5.66 6.27
C SER A 145 7.93 -4.66 6.89
N ASN A 146 7.51 -3.66 6.14
CA ASN A 146 6.53 -2.67 6.56
C ASN A 146 5.11 -3.25 6.59
N VAL A 147 4.76 -4.06 5.58
CA VAL A 147 3.42 -4.69 5.49
C VAL A 147 3.16 -5.61 6.68
N LYS A 148 4.19 -6.31 7.21
CA LYS A 148 4.09 -7.07 8.46
C LYS A 148 3.69 -6.17 9.65
N LYS A 149 4.30 -4.98 9.77
CA LYS A 149 3.98 -4.00 10.84
C LYS A 149 2.58 -3.40 10.66
N MET A 150 2.22 -3.07 9.42
CA MET A 150 0.89 -2.55 9.08
C MET A 150 -0.19 -3.59 9.40
N GLY A 151 0.01 -4.84 9.03
CA GLY A 151 -0.93 -5.93 9.32
C GLY A 151 -1.19 -6.11 10.82
N ALA A 152 -0.16 -6.00 11.66
CA ALA A 152 -0.32 -6.07 13.11
C ALA A 152 -1.20 -4.93 13.65
N GLN A 153 -1.05 -3.72 13.12
CA GLN A 153 -1.86 -2.56 13.52
C GLN A 153 -3.29 -2.66 12.98
N ILE A 154 -3.46 -3.15 11.75
CA ILE A 154 -4.80 -3.42 11.20
C ILE A 154 -5.55 -4.40 12.10
N LEU A 155 -4.90 -5.51 12.51
CA LEU A 155 -5.49 -6.47 13.45
C LEU A 155 -5.85 -5.79 14.78
N GLU A 156 -4.93 -5.01 15.38
CA GLU A 156 -5.15 -4.28 16.64
C GLU A 156 -6.43 -3.43 16.56
N HIS A 157 -6.57 -2.62 15.51
CA HIS A 157 -7.71 -1.72 15.35
C HIS A 157 -9.03 -2.44 15.01
N LEU A 158 -8.96 -3.57 14.31
CA LEU A 158 -10.13 -4.41 14.08
C LEU A 158 -10.57 -5.11 15.37
N LEU A 159 -9.64 -5.59 16.20
CA LEU A 159 -9.95 -6.17 17.52
C LEU A 159 -10.56 -5.14 18.47
N GLU A 160 -10.09 -3.89 18.47
CA GLU A 160 -10.70 -2.80 19.24
C GLU A 160 -12.13 -2.48 18.78
N SER A 161 -12.43 -2.69 17.50
CA SER A 161 -13.73 -2.41 16.91
C SER A 161 -14.70 -3.59 17.00
N MET A 162 -14.19 -4.82 17.05
CA MET A 162 -14.96 -6.07 17.01
C MET A 162 -14.33 -7.15 17.93
N PRO A 163 -14.24 -6.90 19.26
CA PRO A 163 -13.54 -7.81 20.18
C PRO A 163 -14.17 -9.21 20.22
N GLU A 164 -15.47 -9.34 19.94
CA GLU A 164 -16.16 -10.63 19.90
C GLU A 164 -15.70 -11.54 18.75
N ASN A 165 -15.02 -10.98 17.75
CA ASN A 165 -14.53 -11.71 16.58
C ASN A 165 -13.04 -12.09 16.66
N GLU A 166 -12.43 -12.01 17.84
CA GLU A 166 -10.99 -12.21 18.09
C GLU A 166 -10.43 -13.47 17.43
N ILE A 167 -11.12 -14.60 17.56
CA ILE A 167 -10.66 -15.90 17.02
C ILE A 167 -10.56 -15.84 15.48
N VAL A 168 -11.55 -15.25 14.81
CA VAL A 168 -11.60 -15.17 13.36
C VAL A 168 -10.56 -14.20 12.84
N LEU A 169 -10.45 -13.03 13.45
CA LEU A 169 -9.48 -12.00 13.08
C LEU A 169 -8.04 -12.48 13.23
N ASN A 170 -7.70 -13.13 14.34
CA ASN A 170 -6.36 -13.70 14.55
C ASN A 170 -6.04 -14.80 13.52
N LYS A 171 -6.97 -15.69 13.23
CA LYS A 171 -6.78 -16.74 12.22
C LYS A 171 -6.53 -16.13 10.83
N ASN A 172 -7.28 -15.12 10.44
CA ASN A 172 -7.11 -14.44 9.16
C ASN A 172 -5.76 -13.70 9.10
N TYR A 173 -5.38 -13.06 10.20
CA TYR A 173 -4.10 -12.38 10.32
C TYR A 173 -2.91 -13.35 10.21
N GLU A 174 -2.97 -14.53 10.87
CA GLU A 174 -1.93 -15.55 10.73
C GLU A 174 -1.75 -15.98 9.27
N LYS A 175 -2.87 -16.17 8.56
CA LYS A 175 -2.82 -16.47 7.13
C LYS A 175 -2.21 -15.31 6.33
N PHE A 176 -2.65 -14.08 6.58
CA PHE A 176 -2.12 -12.89 5.92
C PHE A 176 -0.61 -12.76 6.11
N ILE A 177 -0.11 -12.92 7.34
CA ILE A 177 1.33 -12.87 7.64
C ILE A 177 2.09 -14.00 6.94
N SER A 178 1.52 -15.19 6.88
CA SER A 178 2.11 -16.32 6.11
C SER A 178 2.28 -15.97 4.63
N ASP A 179 1.25 -15.39 4.02
CA ASP A 179 1.26 -14.98 2.60
C ASP A 179 2.31 -13.85 2.36
N VAL A 180 2.48 -12.91 3.31
CA VAL A 180 3.50 -11.86 3.26
C VAL A 180 4.91 -12.45 3.37
N VAL A 181 5.13 -13.39 4.29
CA VAL A 181 6.42 -14.07 4.48
C VAL A 181 6.79 -14.92 3.26
N GLU A 182 5.83 -15.61 2.66
CA GLU A 182 6.05 -16.36 1.42
C GLU A 182 6.45 -15.43 0.27
N THR A 183 5.76 -14.30 0.13
CA THR A 183 6.09 -13.28 -0.88
C THR A 183 7.52 -12.75 -0.71
N ASP A 184 7.91 -12.41 0.51
CA ASP A 184 9.26 -11.96 0.86
C ASP A 184 10.32 -13.02 0.51
N SER A 185 10.08 -14.28 0.90
CA SER A 185 10.96 -15.42 0.57
C SER A 185 11.12 -15.63 -0.94
N ASP A 186 10.04 -15.52 -1.70
CA ASP A 186 10.08 -15.66 -3.15
C ASP A 186 10.87 -14.53 -3.81
N ILE A 187 10.72 -13.29 -3.34
CA ILE A 187 11.50 -12.14 -3.82
C ILE A 187 12.99 -12.37 -3.55
N GLN A 188 13.34 -12.77 -2.33
CA GLN A 188 14.74 -13.07 -1.98
C GLN A 188 15.34 -14.17 -2.86
N LYS A 189 14.61 -15.24 -3.16
CA LYS A 189 15.04 -16.30 -4.08
C LYS A 189 15.27 -15.78 -5.50
N ILE A 190 14.34 -14.95 -6.00
CA ILE A 190 14.47 -14.36 -7.35
C ILE A 190 15.72 -13.48 -7.43
N LEU A 191 15.92 -12.60 -6.45
CA LEU A 191 17.06 -11.68 -6.44
C LEU A 191 18.40 -12.38 -6.20
N SER A 192 18.43 -13.43 -5.37
CA SER A 192 19.67 -14.20 -5.11
C SER A 192 20.15 -15.03 -6.30
N ALA A 193 19.29 -15.29 -7.29
CA ALA A 193 19.67 -15.98 -8.53
C ALA A 193 20.45 -15.08 -9.50
N SER A 194 20.55 -13.76 -9.24
CA SER A 194 21.23 -12.79 -10.08
C SER A 194 22.39 -12.14 -9.32
N ASP A 195 23.61 -12.36 -9.80
CA ASP A 195 24.86 -11.93 -9.12
C ASP A 195 25.15 -10.41 -9.25
N GLN A 196 24.39 -9.64 -10.04
CA GLN A 196 24.78 -8.30 -10.47
C GLN A 196 23.74 -7.20 -10.31
N SER A 197 22.54 -7.48 -9.90
CA SER A 197 21.48 -6.45 -9.83
C SER A 197 21.64 -5.56 -8.61
N LYS A 198 22.15 -4.36 -8.82
CA LYS A 198 22.32 -3.37 -7.74
C LYS A 198 21.28 -2.27 -7.75
N GLY A 199 20.47 -2.12 -8.80
CA GLY A 199 19.52 -1.04 -8.91
C GLY A 199 18.58 -1.14 -10.11
N PHE A 200 17.66 -0.20 -10.17
CA PHE A 200 16.66 -0.08 -11.22
C PHE A 200 16.26 1.38 -11.41
N LEU A 201 15.81 1.74 -12.62
CA LEU A 201 15.39 3.08 -12.96
C LEU A 201 13.87 3.15 -13.04
N VAL A 202 13.28 4.08 -12.30
CA VAL A 202 11.84 4.35 -12.30
C VAL A 202 11.55 5.73 -12.88
N PHE A 203 10.37 5.93 -13.42
CA PHE A 203 9.95 7.27 -13.83
C PHE A 203 9.62 8.11 -12.59
N HIS A 204 8.77 7.59 -11.70
CA HIS A 204 8.40 8.20 -10.42
C HIS A 204 8.97 7.39 -9.25
N PRO A 205 9.56 8.03 -8.23
CA PRO A 205 10.26 7.36 -7.12
C PRO A 205 9.30 6.74 -6.10
N ALA A 206 8.66 5.63 -6.46
CA ALA A 206 7.70 4.93 -5.59
C ALA A 206 8.27 3.68 -4.89
N TRP A 207 9.44 3.21 -5.28
CA TRP A 207 9.95 1.88 -4.90
C TRP A 207 11.10 1.91 -3.88
N GLY A 208 11.27 3.05 -3.18
CA GLY A 208 12.36 3.27 -2.22
C GLY A 208 12.38 2.24 -1.09
N TYR A 209 11.21 1.91 -0.52
CA TYR A 209 11.12 0.91 0.55
C TYR A 209 11.39 -0.53 0.05
N PHE A 210 10.97 -0.85 -1.16
CA PHE A 210 11.33 -2.10 -1.80
C PHE A 210 12.86 -2.19 -2.00
N ALA A 211 13.47 -1.13 -2.49
CA ALA A 211 14.92 -1.06 -2.66
C ALA A 211 15.64 -1.25 -1.32
N LYS A 212 15.19 -0.58 -0.25
CA LYS A 212 15.75 -0.69 1.10
C LYS A 212 15.67 -2.12 1.64
N ASP A 213 14.53 -2.81 1.50
CA ASP A 213 14.34 -4.17 2.03
C ASP A 213 15.31 -5.18 1.39
N TYR A 214 15.70 -4.95 0.14
CA TYR A 214 16.52 -5.91 -0.62
C TYR A 214 17.93 -5.41 -0.97
N GLY A 215 18.38 -4.30 -0.37
CA GLY A 215 19.71 -3.75 -0.59
C GLY A 215 19.95 -3.28 -2.03
N LEU A 216 18.90 -2.81 -2.70
CA LEU A 216 18.93 -2.29 -4.06
C LEU A 216 18.99 -0.75 -4.05
N SER A 217 19.37 -0.16 -5.18
CA SER A 217 19.30 1.29 -5.40
C SER A 217 18.18 1.63 -6.38
N GLN A 218 17.29 2.54 -5.99
CA GLN A 218 16.32 3.15 -6.87
C GLN A 218 16.92 4.41 -7.48
N PHE A 219 16.89 4.52 -8.80
CA PHE A 219 17.16 5.73 -9.57
C PHE A 219 15.83 6.24 -10.12
N SER A 220 15.59 7.55 -10.14
CA SER A 220 14.32 8.10 -10.61
C SER A 220 14.54 9.17 -11.69
N VAL A 221 13.62 9.21 -12.66
CA VAL A 221 13.58 10.28 -13.67
C VAL A 221 13.00 11.55 -13.09
N GLU A 222 11.85 11.44 -12.38
CA GLU A 222 11.26 12.56 -11.66
C GLU A 222 12.03 12.86 -10.37
N LEU A 223 12.19 14.14 -10.08
CA LEU A 223 12.73 14.65 -8.82
C LEU A 223 11.60 15.33 -8.05
N GLU A 224 11.34 14.91 -6.82
CA GLU A 224 10.26 15.46 -5.97
C GLU A 224 8.89 15.54 -6.68
N GLY A 225 8.59 14.60 -7.58
CA GLY A 225 7.35 14.62 -8.37
C GLY A 225 7.32 15.65 -9.50
N LYS A 226 8.46 16.31 -9.80
CA LYS A 226 8.61 17.26 -10.92
C LYS A 226 9.41 16.63 -12.06
N GLU A 227 9.12 17.06 -13.27
CA GLU A 227 9.95 16.71 -14.44
C GLU A 227 11.35 17.32 -14.27
N PRO A 228 12.42 16.52 -14.51
CA PRO A 228 13.79 17.02 -14.40
C PRO A 228 14.10 18.07 -15.45
N SER A 229 15.05 18.95 -15.14
CA SER A 229 15.66 19.81 -16.16
C SER A 229 16.42 18.97 -17.18
N PRO A 230 16.69 19.50 -18.39
CA PRO A 230 17.47 18.78 -19.41
C PRO A 230 18.87 18.35 -18.91
N GLY A 231 19.49 19.12 -18.05
CA GLY A 231 20.80 18.80 -17.47
C GLY A 231 20.74 17.63 -16.50
N GLU A 232 19.80 17.63 -15.56
CA GLU A 232 19.57 16.54 -14.61
C GLU A 232 19.24 15.24 -15.33
N LEU A 233 18.41 15.31 -16.36
CA LEU A 233 18.07 14.15 -17.17
C LEU A 233 19.29 13.51 -17.83
N VAL A 234 20.21 14.31 -18.36
CA VAL A 234 21.46 13.81 -18.98
C VAL A 234 22.32 13.08 -17.94
N GLU A 235 22.46 13.62 -16.74
CA GLU A 235 23.23 12.98 -15.67
C GLU A 235 22.60 11.65 -15.23
N GLN A 236 21.29 11.60 -15.03
CA GLN A 236 20.55 10.39 -14.67
C GLN A 236 20.71 9.28 -15.74
N LEU A 237 20.60 9.64 -17.03
CA LEU A 237 20.81 8.70 -18.13
C LEU A 237 22.25 8.19 -18.20
N LYS A 238 23.23 9.04 -17.91
CA LYS A 238 24.65 8.67 -17.85
C LYS A 238 24.89 7.68 -16.72
N GLU A 239 24.33 7.92 -15.55
CA GLU A 239 24.42 7.02 -14.40
C GLU A 239 23.77 5.67 -14.69
N ALA A 240 22.53 5.67 -15.20
CA ALA A 240 21.83 4.45 -15.60
C ALA A 240 22.63 3.62 -16.61
N ARG A 241 23.23 4.26 -17.62
CA ARG A 241 24.12 3.58 -18.60
C ARG A 241 25.36 2.99 -17.95
N THR A 242 25.99 3.70 -17.02
CA THR A 242 27.20 3.23 -16.32
C THR A 242 26.88 1.98 -15.50
N LEU A 243 25.69 1.90 -14.95
CA LEU A 243 25.20 0.76 -14.17
C LEU A 243 24.59 -0.35 -15.04
N GLY A 244 24.52 -0.17 -16.37
CA GLY A 244 23.93 -1.13 -17.30
C GLY A 244 22.40 -1.19 -17.26
N ILE A 245 21.75 -0.25 -16.58
CA ILE A 245 20.28 -0.17 -16.49
C ILE A 245 19.71 0.34 -17.81
N ARG A 246 18.82 -0.43 -18.44
CA ARG A 246 18.23 -0.10 -19.74
C ARG A 246 16.73 0.19 -19.66
N ASN A 247 16.02 -0.54 -18.81
CA ASN A 247 14.57 -0.44 -18.71
C ASN A 247 14.16 0.63 -17.69
N ILE A 248 13.04 1.31 -17.97
CA ILE A 248 12.45 2.30 -17.07
C ILE A 248 11.10 1.77 -16.59
N TRP A 249 10.89 1.73 -15.28
CA TRP A 249 9.58 1.38 -14.73
C TRP A 249 8.67 2.60 -14.73
N ILE A 250 7.47 2.43 -15.22
CA ILE A 250 6.48 3.50 -15.31
C ILE A 250 5.14 3.05 -14.72
N GLN A 251 4.47 3.98 -14.05
CA GLN A 251 3.12 3.76 -13.55
C GLN A 251 2.10 3.83 -14.71
N PRO A 252 0.99 3.06 -14.68
CA PRO A 252 -0.04 3.08 -15.73
C PRO A 252 -0.61 4.48 -16.00
N GLN A 253 -0.68 5.32 -14.95
CA GLN A 253 -1.24 6.67 -14.99
C GLN A 253 -0.30 7.70 -15.64
N ARG A 254 0.98 7.37 -15.81
CA ARG A 254 2.05 8.31 -16.20
C ARG A 254 2.74 7.95 -17.52
N SER A 255 2.00 7.40 -18.49
CA SER A 255 2.60 7.17 -19.81
C SER A 255 2.91 8.49 -20.50
N SER A 256 4.19 8.76 -20.79
CA SER A 256 4.62 9.98 -21.47
C SER A 256 5.49 9.67 -22.68
N ARG A 257 5.46 10.57 -23.70
CA ARG A 257 6.41 10.50 -24.82
C ARG A 257 7.85 10.59 -24.34
N MET A 258 8.09 11.39 -23.29
CA MET A 258 9.41 11.54 -22.70
C MET A 258 9.93 10.21 -22.18
N ALA A 259 9.14 9.47 -21.39
CA ALA A 259 9.53 8.16 -20.86
C ALA A 259 9.90 7.16 -21.98
N ASN A 260 9.14 7.13 -23.07
CA ASN A 260 9.46 6.29 -24.24
C ASN A 260 10.80 6.69 -24.86
N SER A 261 11.01 8.00 -25.15
CA SER A 261 12.25 8.49 -25.74
C SER A 261 13.47 8.20 -24.85
N LEU A 262 13.30 8.26 -23.52
CA LEU A 262 14.35 7.91 -22.56
C LEU A 262 14.70 6.43 -22.61
N ALA A 263 13.69 5.54 -22.56
CA ALA A 263 13.91 4.10 -22.66
C ALA A 263 14.61 3.73 -23.98
N GLU A 264 14.18 4.30 -25.10
CA GLU A 264 14.84 4.13 -26.40
C GLU A 264 16.29 4.60 -26.39
N SER A 265 16.58 5.75 -25.75
CA SER A 265 17.95 6.26 -25.63
C SER A 265 18.87 5.37 -24.80
N LEU A 266 18.33 4.60 -23.86
CA LEU A 266 19.04 3.60 -23.08
C LEU A 266 19.17 2.25 -23.81
N GLY A 267 18.53 2.10 -24.98
CA GLY A 267 18.45 0.82 -25.70
C GLY A 267 17.54 -0.21 -24.99
N GLY A 268 16.63 0.27 -24.17
CA GLY A 268 15.69 -0.52 -23.38
C GLY A 268 14.23 -0.23 -23.73
N LYS A 269 13.34 -0.49 -22.76
CA LYS A 269 11.89 -0.30 -22.93
C LYS A 269 11.22 0.14 -21.61
N LEU A 270 10.00 0.61 -21.73
CA LEU A 270 9.15 0.87 -20.56
C LEU A 270 8.58 -0.44 -20.01
N ILE A 271 8.67 -0.60 -18.70
CA ILE A 271 8.04 -1.69 -17.96
C ILE A 271 6.93 -1.08 -17.10
N VAL A 272 5.68 -1.44 -17.40
CA VAL A 272 4.55 -0.97 -16.58
C VAL A 272 4.58 -1.68 -15.23
N MET A 273 4.73 -0.88 -14.16
CA MET A 273 4.75 -1.31 -12.75
C MET A 273 3.79 -0.44 -11.97
N ASP A 274 2.71 -1.03 -11.47
CA ASP A 274 1.67 -0.30 -10.73
C ASP A 274 1.87 -0.44 -9.22
N PRO A 275 2.34 0.61 -8.52
CA PRO A 275 2.49 0.59 -7.06
C PRO A 275 1.14 0.53 -6.33
N LEU A 276 0.03 0.85 -7.02
CA LEU A 276 -1.33 0.81 -6.47
C LEU A 276 -2.09 -0.49 -6.82
N SER A 277 -1.41 -1.50 -7.33
CA SER A 277 -2.00 -2.79 -7.68
C SER A 277 -2.60 -3.49 -6.47
N THR A 278 -3.82 -4.00 -6.61
CA THR A 278 -4.43 -4.91 -5.62
C THR A 278 -3.77 -6.29 -5.61
N ASP A 279 -3.11 -6.68 -6.69
CA ASP A 279 -2.29 -7.90 -6.75
C ASP A 279 -0.88 -7.62 -6.23
N TRP A 280 -0.80 -7.23 -4.96
CA TRP A 280 0.41 -6.76 -4.29
C TRP A 280 1.57 -7.76 -4.38
N SER A 281 1.34 -9.02 -4.03
CA SER A 281 2.36 -10.07 -4.00
C SER A 281 2.99 -10.29 -5.39
N ASN A 282 2.16 -10.47 -6.43
CA ASN A 282 2.66 -10.67 -7.78
C ASN A 282 3.32 -9.43 -8.36
N THR A 283 2.89 -8.24 -7.96
CA THR A 283 3.53 -6.97 -8.35
C THR A 283 4.94 -6.86 -7.79
N LEU A 284 5.16 -7.18 -6.50
CA LEU A 284 6.50 -7.19 -5.91
C LEU A 284 7.39 -8.29 -6.50
N LYS A 285 6.85 -9.50 -6.71
CA LYS A 285 7.59 -10.59 -7.38
C LYS A 285 7.93 -10.25 -8.84
N LYS A 286 7.07 -9.51 -9.53
CA LYS A 286 7.37 -8.96 -10.86
C LYS A 286 8.51 -7.96 -10.79
N ALA A 287 8.49 -7.04 -9.81
CA ALA A 287 9.57 -6.08 -9.60
C ALA A 287 10.91 -6.80 -9.41
N ALA A 288 10.97 -7.80 -8.54
CA ALA A 288 12.16 -8.62 -8.33
C ALA A 288 12.67 -9.28 -9.63
N ARG A 289 11.76 -9.86 -10.43
CA ARG A 289 12.13 -10.47 -11.73
C ARG A 289 12.68 -9.46 -12.73
N GLU A 290 12.09 -8.26 -12.78
CA GLU A 290 12.57 -7.21 -13.69
C GLU A 290 13.93 -6.64 -13.23
N VAL A 291 14.18 -6.54 -11.92
CA VAL A 291 15.52 -6.23 -11.39
C VAL A 291 16.52 -7.32 -11.81
N ALA A 292 16.20 -8.59 -11.59
CA ALA A 292 17.08 -9.71 -11.93
C ALA A 292 17.44 -9.77 -13.43
N LYS A 293 16.51 -9.38 -14.32
CA LYS A 293 16.71 -9.37 -15.79
C LYS A 293 17.42 -8.13 -16.32
N SER A 294 17.52 -7.05 -15.55
CA SER A 294 18.00 -5.75 -16.05
C SER A 294 19.46 -5.77 -16.52
N TYR A 295 20.16 -6.88 -16.28
CA TYR A 295 21.58 -7.07 -16.53
C TYR A 295 21.89 -8.22 -17.51
N GLU A 296 20.87 -8.89 -18.04
CA GLU A 296 21.00 -9.82 -19.17
C GLU A 296 20.91 -9.07 -20.52
#